data_475f3bd09faca1b1b6ac0779c8f6de71
#
_entry.id   475f3bd09faca1b1b6ac0779c8f6de71
#
_cell.length_a   1.000
_cell.length_b   1.000
_cell.length_c   1.000
_cell.angle_alpha   90.00
_cell.angle_beta   90.00
_cell.angle_gamma   90.00
#
_symmetry.space_group_name_H-M   'P 1'
#
loop_
_entity.id
_entity.type
_entity.pdbx_description
1 polymer ?
#
loop_
_entity_poly.entity_id
_entity_poly.type
_entity_poly.pdbx_seq_one_letter_code
_entity_poly.pdbx_strand_id
1 'polypeptide(L)'
;MQSNSLLSLLFLHFGLGLAFHQHVKQGGETNATLSVYGANSTDWPIAYGLDDGLLYIAEDPSNSDANLTPLTWDLASITGECWIANATFANGTSAGSMYIMPEDDYAVGVLPMTRIAYVNGTVSGFALFASQLVYNNNTLLEAQFWARSTSFTGVYGLTWTLDDSTPSGDFPVVIKATEKS
;
A
#
# COMPACT_ATOMS: atom_id res chain seq x y z
N MET A 1 -58.10 44.83 36.20
CA MET A 1 -56.86 45.20 36.92
C MET A 1 -55.76 44.34 36.47
N GLN A 2 -54.68 44.92 36.10
CA GLN A 2 -53.60 44.52 35.16
C GLN A 2 -53.04 43.11 35.30
N SER A 3 -53.05 42.44 34.15
CA SER A 3 -52.31 41.20 33.82
C SER A 3 -50.91 41.61 33.39
N ASN A 4 -49.86 41.13 34.06
CA ASN A 4 -48.49 41.23 33.61
C ASN A 4 -48.05 39.89 33.00
N SER A 5 -47.99 39.87 31.67
CA SER A 5 -47.45 38.77 30.88
C SER A 5 -45.92 38.87 30.88
N LEU A 6 -45.24 37.91 31.50
CA LEU A 6 -43.78 37.74 31.38
C LEU A 6 -43.49 36.91 30.13
N LEU A 7 -42.97 37.60 29.14
CA LEU A 7 -42.48 36.97 27.89
C LEU A 7 -41.08 36.40 28.16
N SER A 8 -40.98 35.06 28.29
CA SER A 8 -39.71 34.36 28.44
C SER A 8 -39.08 34.16 27.06
N LEU A 9 -38.02 34.91 26.79
CA LEU A 9 -37.26 34.82 25.53
C LEU A 9 -36.30 33.61 25.62
N LEU A 10 -36.66 32.52 24.93
CA LEU A 10 -35.82 31.34 24.82
C LEU A 10 -34.77 31.60 23.72
N PHE A 11 -33.53 31.89 24.11
CA PHE A 11 -32.40 31.95 23.20
C PHE A 11 -32.00 30.51 22.81
N LEU A 12 -32.40 30.06 21.61
CA LEU A 12 -31.88 28.87 20.99
C LEU A 12 -30.47 29.19 20.47
N HIS A 13 -29.45 28.71 21.16
CA HIS A 13 -28.09 28.72 20.66
C HIS A 13 -27.97 27.60 19.64
N PHE A 14 -28.05 27.91 18.34
CA PHE A 14 -27.60 27.04 17.27
C PHE A 14 -26.08 27.04 17.30
N GLY A 15 -25.50 26.05 17.97
CA GLY A 15 -24.10 25.72 17.82
C GLY A 15 -23.85 25.19 16.39
N LEU A 16 -23.36 26.05 15.49
CA LEU A 16 -22.77 25.62 14.23
C LEU A 16 -21.51 24.81 14.55
N GLY A 17 -21.67 23.51 14.73
CA GLY A 17 -20.57 22.57 14.69
C GLY A 17 -20.01 22.55 13.27
N LEU A 18 -18.93 23.29 13.04
CA LEU A 18 -18.10 23.11 11.84
C LEU A 18 -17.48 21.71 11.92
N ALA A 19 -18.16 20.72 11.34
CA ALA A 19 -17.58 19.45 11.04
C ALA A 19 -16.49 19.69 9.99
N PHE A 20 -15.25 19.75 10.43
CA PHE A 20 -14.10 19.63 9.55
C PHE A 20 -14.17 18.22 8.93
N HIS A 21 -14.79 18.10 7.75
CA HIS A 21 -14.57 16.98 6.88
C HIS A 21 -13.10 17.06 6.45
N GLN A 22 -12.26 16.27 7.10
CA GLN A 22 -11.00 15.92 6.51
C GLN A 22 -11.37 15.17 5.20
N HIS A 23 -11.19 15.84 4.08
CA HIS A 23 -11.20 15.18 2.79
C HIS A 23 -10.04 14.17 2.81
N VAL A 24 -10.35 12.92 3.13
CA VAL A 24 -9.46 11.82 2.85
C VAL A 24 -9.29 11.83 1.33
N LYS A 25 -8.05 12.06 0.88
CA LYS A 25 -7.70 12.06 -0.54
C LYS A 25 -8.02 10.66 -1.08
N GLN A 26 -9.15 10.48 -1.75
CA GLN A 26 -9.61 9.21 -2.34
C GLN A 26 -9.08 9.04 -3.77
N GLY A 27 -8.03 9.77 -4.14
CA GLY A 27 -7.38 9.69 -5.44
C GLY A 27 -6.39 8.53 -5.53
N GLY A 28 -6.12 8.04 -6.73
CA GLY A 28 -4.93 7.27 -7.02
C GLY A 28 -3.68 8.15 -6.85
N GLU A 29 -2.53 7.54 -6.71
CA GLU A 29 -1.24 8.21 -6.60
C GLU A 29 -0.39 7.88 -7.83
N THR A 30 0.29 8.89 -8.37
CA THR A 30 1.25 8.72 -9.45
C THR A 30 2.65 9.06 -8.95
N ASN A 31 3.66 8.37 -9.46
CA ASN A 31 5.05 8.55 -9.05
C ASN A 31 5.24 8.45 -7.51
N ALA A 32 4.42 7.62 -6.86
CA ALA A 32 4.47 7.41 -5.42
C ALA A 32 5.64 6.52 -5.01
N THR A 33 6.10 6.66 -3.77
CA THR A 33 6.94 5.67 -3.11
C THR A 33 6.10 4.79 -2.22
N LEU A 34 6.44 3.51 -2.11
CA LEU A 34 5.83 2.59 -1.16
C LEU A 34 6.76 2.39 0.03
N SER A 35 6.21 2.56 1.22
CA SER A 35 6.91 2.34 2.48
C SER A 35 6.14 1.39 3.38
N VAL A 36 6.85 0.66 4.21
CA VAL A 36 6.34 -0.39 5.08
C VAL A 36 6.39 0.05 6.54
N TYR A 37 5.31 -0.28 7.24
CA TYR A 37 5.15 -0.07 8.68
C TYR A 37 4.77 -1.40 9.33
N GLY A 38 5.49 -1.80 10.37
CA GLY A 38 5.20 -3.02 11.13
C GLY A 38 6.40 -3.50 11.93
N ALA A 39 6.16 -4.27 12.98
CA ALA A 39 7.14 -4.77 13.93
C ALA A 39 8.13 -3.68 14.37
N ASN A 40 9.38 -3.70 13.90
CA ASN A 40 10.40 -2.72 14.21
C ASN A 40 10.74 -1.82 13.02
N SER A 41 10.02 -1.94 11.89
CA SER A 41 10.21 -1.12 10.71
C SER A 41 9.24 0.05 10.72
N THR A 42 9.77 1.27 10.66
CA THR A 42 8.99 2.48 10.52
C THR A 42 9.44 3.18 9.26
N ASP A 43 8.57 3.25 8.25
CA ASP A 43 8.83 3.93 6.98
C ASP A 43 10.00 3.33 6.17
N TRP A 44 10.15 2.01 6.19
CA TRP A 44 11.15 1.36 5.36
C TRP A 44 10.64 1.23 3.91
N PRO A 45 11.42 1.69 2.93
CA PRO A 45 11.00 1.66 1.53
C PRO A 45 10.92 0.23 0.99
N ILE A 46 10.03 0.06 -0.02
CA ILE A 46 9.99 -1.14 -0.84
C ILE A 46 10.94 -0.96 -2.02
N ALA A 47 11.83 -1.94 -2.20
CA ALA A 47 12.81 -2.01 -3.26
C ALA A 47 12.59 -3.23 -4.15
N TYR A 48 13.17 -3.20 -5.34
CA TYR A 48 13.09 -4.26 -6.34
C TYR A 48 14.42 -5.01 -6.42
N GLY A 49 14.37 -6.34 -6.36
CA GLY A 49 15.50 -7.22 -6.59
C GLY A 49 15.80 -7.34 -8.07
N LEU A 50 17.00 -6.90 -8.47
CA LEU A 50 17.41 -6.93 -9.88
C LEU A 50 17.66 -8.34 -10.39
N ASP A 51 17.94 -9.30 -9.50
CA ASP A 51 18.26 -10.68 -9.87
C ASP A 51 17.02 -11.54 -10.09
N ASP A 52 15.94 -11.31 -9.33
CA ASP A 52 14.78 -12.19 -9.26
C ASP A 52 13.45 -11.50 -9.59
N GLY A 53 13.41 -10.17 -9.57
CA GLY A 53 12.19 -9.40 -9.84
C GLY A 53 11.23 -9.35 -8.64
N LEU A 54 11.64 -9.80 -7.47
CA LEU A 54 10.84 -9.77 -6.25
C LEU A 54 10.93 -8.41 -5.55
N LEU A 55 9.98 -8.17 -4.66
CA LEU A 55 9.94 -6.97 -3.84
C LEU A 55 10.51 -7.26 -2.45
N TYR A 56 11.30 -6.32 -1.98
CA TYR A 56 11.98 -6.37 -0.71
C TYR A 56 11.68 -5.14 0.12
N ILE A 57 11.65 -5.31 1.44
CA ILE A 57 11.57 -4.25 2.41
C ILE A 57 12.99 -4.05 2.93
N ALA A 58 13.55 -2.86 2.74
CA ALA A 58 14.93 -2.59 3.12
C ALA A 58 15.08 -1.17 3.68
N GLU A 59 15.88 -1.00 4.72
CA GLU A 59 16.23 0.32 5.24
C GLU A 59 16.97 1.17 4.18
N ASP A 60 17.83 0.53 3.41
CA ASP A 60 18.47 1.11 2.21
C ASP A 60 17.92 0.42 0.95
N PRO A 61 17.05 1.12 0.17
CA PRO A 61 16.47 0.55 -1.04
C PRO A 61 17.46 0.43 -2.21
N SER A 62 18.70 0.93 -2.04
CA SER A 62 19.78 0.82 -3.00
C SER A 62 20.89 -0.13 -2.51
N ASN A 63 20.56 -1.03 -1.58
CA ASN A 63 21.50 -2.00 -1.01
C ASN A 63 22.18 -2.82 -2.11
N SER A 64 23.48 -2.62 -2.28
CA SER A 64 24.27 -3.28 -3.32
C SER A 64 24.53 -4.75 -3.03
N ASP A 65 24.60 -5.15 -1.77
CA ASP A 65 24.87 -6.54 -1.37
C ASP A 65 23.69 -7.45 -1.69
N ALA A 66 22.46 -6.89 -1.58
CA ALA A 66 21.22 -7.55 -1.95
C ALA A 66 20.76 -7.20 -3.38
N ASN A 67 21.57 -6.48 -4.16
CA ASN A 67 21.30 -6.05 -5.54
C ASN A 67 19.91 -5.41 -5.71
N LEU A 68 19.60 -4.45 -4.82
CA LEU A 68 18.30 -3.76 -4.78
C LEU A 68 18.30 -2.43 -5.53
N THR A 69 17.15 -2.03 -6.03
CA THR A 69 16.92 -0.71 -6.63
C THR A 69 15.54 -0.15 -6.25
N PRO A 70 15.43 1.17 -5.98
CA PRO A 70 14.14 1.79 -5.68
C PRO A 70 13.26 1.87 -6.93
N LEU A 71 11.93 1.83 -6.70
CA LEU A 71 10.90 2.03 -7.70
C LEU A 71 9.99 3.20 -7.33
N THR A 72 9.33 3.75 -8.33
CA THR A 72 8.14 4.59 -8.16
C THR A 72 6.92 3.89 -8.71
N TRP A 73 5.73 4.28 -8.24
CA TRP A 73 4.51 3.55 -8.46
C TRP A 73 3.38 4.46 -8.94
N ASP A 74 2.61 3.93 -9.91
CA ASP A 74 1.32 4.47 -10.27
C ASP A 74 0.24 3.53 -9.74
N LEU A 75 -0.60 4.05 -8.85
CA LEU A 75 -1.56 3.29 -8.06
C LEU A 75 -2.95 3.87 -8.23
N ALA A 76 -3.93 3.04 -8.52
CA ALA A 76 -5.33 3.44 -8.54
C ALA A 76 -5.90 3.52 -7.11
N SER A 77 -6.93 4.36 -6.91
CA SER A 77 -7.76 4.27 -5.71
C SER A 77 -8.78 3.13 -5.83
N ILE A 78 -9.34 2.70 -4.71
CA ILE A 78 -10.41 1.69 -4.70
C ILE A 78 -11.68 2.12 -5.46
N THR A 79 -11.84 3.40 -5.74
CA THR A 79 -12.94 3.95 -6.55
C THR A 79 -12.60 4.00 -8.05
N GLY A 80 -11.36 3.65 -8.42
CA GLY A 80 -10.90 3.59 -9.81
C GLY A 80 -11.38 2.33 -10.53
N GLU A 81 -11.31 2.35 -11.85
CA GLU A 81 -11.76 1.24 -12.69
C GLU A 81 -10.68 0.17 -12.92
N CYS A 82 -9.42 0.53 -12.78
CA CYS A 82 -8.30 -0.36 -13.07
C CYS A 82 -7.37 -0.46 -11.85
N TRP A 83 -7.37 -1.62 -11.22
CA TRP A 83 -6.62 -1.87 -9.98
C TRP A 83 -5.33 -2.63 -10.27
N ILE A 84 -4.43 -1.95 -10.96
CA ILE A 84 -3.09 -2.45 -11.27
C ILE A 84 -2.08 -1.47 -10.68
N ALA A 85 -1.12 -1.98 -9.92
CA ALA A 85 -0.01 -1.21 -9.39
C ALA A 85 1.16 -1.30 -10.39
N ASN A 86 1.45 -0.21 -11.09
CA ASN A 86 2.52 -0.16 -12.08
C ASN A 86 3.78 0.45 -11.47
N ALA A 87 4.92 -0.19 -11.75
CA ALA A 87 6.22 0.20 -11.25
C ALA A 87 7.10 0.79 -12.36
N THR A 88 7.90 1.79 -11.99
CA THR A 88 8.81 2.52 -12.88
C THR A 88 10.18 2.67 -12.21
N PHE A 89 11.25 2.42 -12.95
CA PHE A 89 12.62 2.67 -12.51
C PHE A 89 12.94 4.16 -12.48
N ALA A 90 13.99 4.55 -11.76
CA ALA A 90 14.43 5.94 -11.64
C ALA A 90 14.77 6.61 -12.99
N ASN A 91 15.11 5.84 -14.00
CA ASN A 91 15.37 6.34 -15.37
C ASN A 91 14.10 6.54 -16.21
N GLY A 92 12.90 6.32 -15.63
CA GLY A 92 11.61 6.46 -16.30
C GLY A 92 11.19 5.25 -17.13
N THR A 93 11.97 4.16 -17.15
CA THR A 93 11.53 2.93 -17.84
C THR A 93 10.58 2.13 -16.96
N SER A 94 9.55 1.54 -17.58
CA SER A 94 8.62 0.66 -16.87
C SER A 94 9.32 -0.58 -16.37
N ALA A 95 9.17 -0.89 -15.08
CA ALA A 95 9.58 -2.16 -14.50
C ALA A 95 8.51 -3.24 -14.73
N GLY A 96 7.24 -2.84 -14.75
CA GLY A 96 6.11 -3.74 -14.92
C GLY A 96 5.02 -3.51 -13.89
N SER A 97 4.24 -4.54 -13.61
CA SER A 97 3.13 -4.48 -12.65
C SER A 97 3.39 -5.37 -11.43
N MET A 98 2.94 -4.92 -10.27
CA MET A 98 2.97 -5.74 -9.05
C MET A 98 2.18 -7.03 -9.25
N TYR A 99 2.67 -8.12 -8.73
CA TYR A 99 2.00 -9.41 -8.77
C TYR A 99 2.23 -10.21 -7.49
N ILE A 100 1.31 -11.14 -7.19
CA ILE A 100 1.46 -12.16 -6.17
C ILE A 100 1.59 -13.50 -6.88
N MET A 101 2.63 -14.28 -6.55
CA MET A 101 2.93 -15.57 -7.18
C MET A 101 2.64 -16.71 -6.21
N PRO A 102 1.51 -17.43 -6.35
CA PRO A 102 1.16 -18.52 -5.45
C PRO A 102 2.16 -19.70 -5.49
N GLU A 103 2.78 -19.94 -6.64
CA GLU A 103 3.74 -21.04 -6.84
C GLU A 103 5.12 -20.77 -6.21
N ASP A 104 5.40 -19.50 -5.88
CA ASP A 104 6.63 -19.08 -5.22
C ASP A 104 6.34 -18.59 -3.80
N ASP A 105 5.63 -19.42 -3.04
CA ASP A 105 5.30 -19.20 -1.64
C ASP A 105 4.67 -17.82 -1.38
N TYR A 106 3.79 -17.39 -2.32
CA TYR A 106 3.12 -16.11 -2.34
C TYR A 106 4.06 -14.88 -2.30
N ALA A 107 5.25 -15.01 -2.86
CA ALA A 107 6.16 -13.89 -3.04
C ALA A 107 5.49 -12.76 -3.83
N VAL A 108 5.76 -11.52 -3.44
CA VAL A 108 5.29 -10.32 -4.16
C VAL A 108 6.45 -9.79 -5.00
N GLY A 109 6.19 -9.55 -6.27
CA GLY A 109 7.20 -9.09 -7.21
C GLY A 109 6.68 -8.06 -8.21
N VAL A 110 7.49 -7.77 -9.21
CA VAL A 110 7.13 -6.93 -10.36
C VAL A 110 7.35 -7.72 -11.64
N LEU A 111 6.28 -7.86 -12.42
CA LEU A 111 6.28 -8.63 -13.65
C LEU A 111 6.23 -7.71 -14.87
N PRO A 112 7.21 -7.77 -15.78
CA PRO A 112 7.18 -7.03 -17.02
C PRO A 112 5.90 -7.32 -17.83
N MET A 113 5.30 -6.29 -18.42
CA MET A 113 4.05 -6.37 -19.18
C MET A 113 4.08 -7.48 -20.25
N THR A 114 5.24 -7.74 -20.85
CA THR A 114 5.45 -8.77 -21.86
C THR A 114 5.32 -10.20 -21.32
N ARG A 115 5.35 -10.39 -20.01
CA ARG A 115 5.30 -11.70 -19.34
C ARG A 115 3.98 -11.98 -18.61
N ILE A 116 3.11 -10.99 -18.44
CA ILE A 116 1.86 -11.12 -17.67
C ILE A 116 0.98 -12.29 -18.19
N ALA A 117 0.94 -12.51 -19.50
CA ALA A 117 0.13 -13.58 -20.09
C ALA A 117 0.63 -14.99 -19.80
N TYR A 118 1.82 -15.15 -19.22
CA TYR A 118 2.51 -16.43 -19.08
C TYR A 118 2.74 -16.84 -17.62
N VAL A 119 2.27 -16.07 -16.66
CA VAL A 119 2.43 -16.41 -15.24
C VAL A 119 1.11 -16.78 -14.61
N ASN A 120 1.18 -17.78 -13.75
CA ASN A 120 0.09 -18.17 -12.89
C ASN A 120 0.18 -17.35 -11.60
N GLY A 121 -0.40 -16.14 -11.63
CA GLY A 121 -0.34 -15.22 -10.50
C GLY A 121 -1.34 -14.08 -10.62
N THR A 122 -1.46 -13.29 -9.57
CA THR A 122 -2.38 -12.16 -9.50
C THR A 122 -1.65 -10.86 -9.78
N VAL A 123 -2.01 -10.20 -10.88
CA VAL A 123 -1.45 -8.90 -11.32
C VAL A 123 -2.47 -7.75 -11.24
N SER A 124 -3.70 -8.02 -10.84
CA SER A 124 -4.76 -7.04 -10.71
C SER A 124 -5.43 -7.15 -9.33
N GLY A 125 -6.12 -6.11 -8.92
CA GLY A 125 -6.78 -6.06 -7.62
C GLY A 125 -6.05 -5.17 -6.61
N PHE A 126 -4.89 -4.61 -6.96
CA PHE A 126 -4.15 -3.70 -6.08
C PHE A 126 -4.66 -2.28 -6.20
N ALA A 127 -5.04 -1.67 -5.08
CA ALA A 127 -5.53 -0.31 -5.04
C ALA A 127 -5.18 0.38 -3.73
N LEU A 128 -5.36 1.70 -3.68
CA LEU A 128 -5.21 2.47 -2.45
C LEU A 128 -6.57 2.67 -1.76
N PHE A 129 -6.64 2.24 -0.51
CA PHE A 129 -7.65 2.68 0.44
C PHE A 129 -7.05 3.78 1.33
N ALA A 130 -7.43 5.02 1.11
CA ALA A 130 -6.70 6.18 1.60
C ALA A 130 -5.24 6.14 1.08
N SER A 131 -4.24 5.99 1.95
CA SER A 131 -2.83 5.83 1.56
C SER A 131 -2.33 4.38 1.66
N GLN A 132 -3.16 3.45 2.13
CA GLN A 132 -2.77 2.06 2.34
C GLN A 132 -2.98 1.24 1.07
N LEU A 133 -1.95 0.47 0.69
CA LEU A 133 -2.08 -0.51 -0.38
C LEU A 133 -2.91 -1.70 0.12
N VAL A 134 -3.94 -2.03 -0.64
CA VAL A 134 -4.83 -3.16 -0.39
C VAL A 134 -4.95 -4.02 -1.65
N TYR A 135 -5.32 -5.26 -1.45
CA TYR A 135 -5.67 -6.18 -2.52
C TYR A 135 -7.16 -6.55 -2.42
N ASN A 136 -7.85 -6.51 -3.56
CA ASN A 136 -9.25 -6.94 -3.64
C ASN A 136 -9.31 -8.41 -4.06
N ASN A 137 -9.63 -9.25 -3.10
CA ASN A 137 -9.90 -10.66 -3.32
C ASN A 137 -11.43 -10.88 -3.39
N ASN A 138 -12.00 -10.81 -4.59
CA ASN A 138 -13.41 -11.15 -4.87
C ASN A 138 -14.47 -10.43 -4.03
N THR A 139 -14.29 -9.19 -3.63
CA THR A 139 -15.21 -8.34 -2.83
C THR A 139 -14.70 -7.95 -1.44
N LEU A 140 -13.62 -8.56 -0.97
CA LEU A 140 -12.98 -8.18 0.27
C LEU A 140 -11.70 -7.38 -0.02
N LEU A 141 -11.54 -6.26 0.66
CA LEU A 141 -10.28 -5.53 0.67
C LEU A 141 -9.40 -6.11 1.77
N GLU A 142 -8.26 -6.62 1.37
CA GLU A 142 -7.31 -7.27 2.27
C GLU A 142 -5.95 -6.57 2.23
N ALA A 143 -5.21 -6.61 3.32
CA ALA A 143 -3.86 -6.09 3.42
C ALA A 143 -2.98 -7.10 4.18
N GLN A 144 -2.93 -8.33 3.67
CA GLN A 144 -2.25 -9.46 4.28
C GLN A 144 -0.80 -9.57 3.78
N PHE A 145 -0.09 -8.45 3.81
CA PHE A 145 1.32 -8.40 3.48
C PHE A 145 2.18 -8.77 4.68
N TRP A 146 3.27 -9.50 4.41
CA TRP A 146 4.20 -9.98 5.42
C TRP A 146 5.63 -9.70 5.02
N ALA A 147 6.48 -9.47 6.00
CA ALA A 147 7.92 -9.38 5.86
C ALA A 147 8.56 -10.71 6.23
N ARG A 148 9.26 -11.33 5.29
CA ARG A 148 9.98 -12.58 5.46
C ARG A 148 11.47 -12.33 5.61
N SER A 149 12.09 -12.94 6.61
CA SER A 149 13.53 -12.82 6.84
C SER A 149 14.34 -13.33 5.63
N THR A 150 15.40 -12.60 5.28
CA THR A 150 16.37 -13.01 4.26
C THR A 150 17.75 -13.27 4.87
N SER A 151 18.72 -13.67 4.05
CA SER A 151 20.13 -13.80 4.48
C SER A 151 20.82 -12.45 4.66
N PHE A 152 20.23 -11.36 4.18
CA PHE A 152 20.80 -10.01 4.28
C PHE A 152 20.24 -9.28 5.50
N THR A 153 21.12 -8.70 6.31
CA THR A 153 20.72 -7.92 7.49
C THR A 153 19.95 -6.67 7.06
N GLY A 154 18.78 -6.44 7.68
CA GLY A 154 17.94 -5.27 7.38
C GLY A 154 17.20 -5.36 6.04
N VAL A 155 17.13 -6.55 5.42
CA VAL A 155 16.38 -6.81 4.19
C VAL A 155 15.42 -7.95 4.42
N TYR A 156 14.15 -7.75 4.07
CA TYR A 156 13.08 -8.74 4.18
C TYR A 156 12.39 -8.90 2.83
N GLY A 157 12.08 -10.13 2.45
CA GLY A 157 11.23 -10.40 1.30
C GLY A 157 9.78 -9.99 1.58
N LEU A 158 9.12 -9.39 0.60
CA LEU A 158 7.69 -9.07 0.69
C LEU A 158 6.88 -10.27 0.22
N THR A 159 5.96 -10.75 1.06
CA THR A 159 5.07 -11.88 0.76
C THR A 159 3.62 -11.53 1.05
N TRP A 160 2.72 -12.32 0.47
CA TRP A 160 1.28 -12.29 0.73
C TRP A 160 0.89 -13.55 1.48
N THR A 161 0.00 -13.47 2.45
CA THR A 161 -0.48 -14.66 3.16
C THR A 161 -1.99 -14.82 2.97
N LEU A 162 -2.44 -16.07 2.75
CA LEU A 162 -3.85 -16.42 2.59
C LEU A 162 -4.49 -16.94 3.89
N ASP A 163 -3.68 -17.34 4.84
CA ASP A 163 -4.15 -17.92 6.10
C ASP A 163 -3.36 -17.35 7.29
N ASP A 164 -3.89 -17.59 8.50
CA ASP A 164 -3.29 -17.12 9.75
C ASP A 164 -2.04 -17.92 10.17
N SER A 165 -1.51 -18.80 9.31
CA SER A 165 -0.30 -19.55 9.59
C SER A 165 0.92 -18.66 9.43
N THR A 166 1.44 -18.16 10.55
CA THR A 166 2.64 -17.33 10.58
C THR A 166 3.88 -18.22 10.52
N PRO A 167 4.69 -18.17 9.45
CA PRO A 167 6.01 -18.79 9.47
C PRO A 167 6.86 -18.19 10.58
N SER A 168 7.68 -19.01 11.21
CA SER A 168 8.53 -18.56 12.31
C SER A 168 9.53 -17.51 11.83
N GLY A 169 9.43 -16.29 12.36
CA GLY A 169 10.32 -15.17 12.04
C GLY A 169 9.75 -14.16 11.04
N ASP A 170 8.61 -14.45 10.42
CA ASP A 170 7.89 -13.49 9.57
C ASP A 170 6.97 -12.61 10.42
N PHE A 171 6.66 -11.41 9.97
CA PHE A 171 5.77 -10.49 10.68
C PHE A 171 4.87 -9.71 9.72
N PRO A 172 3.63 -9.38 10.15
CA PRO A 172 2.70 -8.63 9.32
C PRO A 172 3.16 -7.18 9.15
N VAL A 173 2.87 -6.63 7.96
CA VAL A 173 3.23 -5.26 7.61
C VAL A 173 2.08 -4.52 6.94
N VAL A 174 2.07 -3.20 7.10
CA VAL A 174 1.18 -2.29 6.38
C VAL A 174 2.00 -1.52 5.36
N ILE A 175 1.57 -1.52 4.11
CA ILE A 175 2.21 -0.77 3.02
C ILE A 175 1.45 0.54 2.82
N LYS A 176 2.16 1.65 2.80
CA LYS A 176 1.58 2.97 2.51
C LYS A 176 2.26 3.61 1.32
N ALA A 177 1.46 4.30 0.51
CA ALA A 177 1.94 5.15 -0.55
C ALA A 177 2.15 6.58 -0.06
N THR A 178 3.26 7.19 -0.48
CA THR A 178 3.56 8.59 -0.25
C THR A 178 3.88 9.24 -1.59
N GLU A 179 3.18 10.32 -1.92
CA GLU A 179 3.46 11.09 -3.13
C GLU A 179 4.89 11.63 -3.07
N LYS A 180 5.65 11.43 -4.12
CA LYS A 180 6.98 11.99 -4.22
C LYS A 180 6.86 13.49 -4.51
N SER A 181 7.22 14.31 -3.53
CA SER A 181 7.26 15.78 -3.62
C SER A 181 8.31 16.28 -4.62
#